data_232d4224dc403598c4d6d094e08cdc82
#
_entry.id   232d4224dc403598c4d6d094e08cdc82
#
_cell.length_a   1.000
_cell.length_b   1.000
_cell.length_c   1.000
_cell.angle_alpha   90.00
_cell.angle_beta   90.00
_cell.angle_gamma   90.00
#
_symmetry.space_group_name_H-M   'P 1'
#
loop_
_entity.id
_entity.type
_entity.pdbx_description
1 polymer ?
#
loop_
_entity_poly.entity_id
_entity_poly.type
_entity_poly.pdbx_seq_one_letter_code
_entity_poly.pdbx_strand_id
1 'polypeptide(L)'
;IPLFELLGINVETFDKKTKQKKKSIEANVLKPQKNDFPIIPIFLEYQEAAKVVSTYGQNWLDAINPKTGRIHVDFHSIGTDTARVSSGGGVWKLNIQNLPNDPETRACFTSEEGNAWLSADYQSQESRIIASVSKDEKMIDLFEHGCGDVHSLVAYMSYPNMIPRDTKIEDIKKLYHSWRQKAKSIEFAINYGGDYNTISKNDGIPVEEAKEIYDNFMEGFPGIKRYQDYCRMAVMRDGYILLNPLTGHRAHIYDA
;
A
#
# COMPACT_ATOMS: atom_id res chain seq x y z
N ILE A 1 -3.86 14.02 -24.77
CA ILE A 1 -2.43 13.85 -25.10
C ILE A 1 -1.96 14.98 -26.04
N PRO A 2 -2.55 15.23 -27.22
CA PRO A 2 -2.04 16.26 -28.15
C PRO A 2 -1.90 17.65 -27.53
N LEU A 3 -2.85 18.09 -26.71
CA LEU A 3 -2.76 19.39 -26.03
C LEU A 3 -1.54 19.47 -25.09
N PHE A 4 -1.25 18.41 -24.35
CA PHE A 4 -0.11 18.38 -23.43
C PHE A 4 1.23 18.45 -24.19
N GLU A 5 1.33 17.73 -25.32
CA GLU A 5 2.51 17.80 -26.19
C GLU A 5 2.70 19.19 -26.80
N LEU A 6 1.62 19.84 -27.21
CA LEU A 6 1.66 21.22 -27.73
C LEU A 6 2.18 22.21 -26.69
N LEU A 7 1.87 21.96 -25.41
CA LEU A 7 2.35 22.76 -24.29
C LEU A 7 3.78 22.39 -23.84
N GLY A 8 4.44 21.45 -24.50
CA GLY A 8 5.78 20.99 -24.15
C GLY A 8 5.84 20.05 -22.93
N ILE A 9 4.69 19.53 -22.49
CA ILE A 9 4.61 18.60 -21.36
C ILE A 9 5.01 17.19 -21.83
N ASN A 10 5.95 16.57 -21.13
CA ASN A 10 6.36 15.22 -21.43
C ASN A 10 5.27 14.22 -21.02
N VAL A 11 4.75 13.51 -22.00
CA VAL A 11 3.71 12.46 -21.82
C VAL A 11 4.25 11.05 -22.15
N GLU A 12 5.56 10.91 -22.41
CA GLU A 12 6.17 9.61 -22.70
C GLU A 12 6.38 8.80 -21.41
N THR A 13 6.05 7.54 -21.49
CA THR A 13 6.30 6.56 -20.44
C THR A 13 6.50 5.17 -21.07
N PHE A 14 6.84 4.18 -20.25
CA PHE A 14 6.97 2.80 -20.71
C PHE A 14 5.79 1.96 -20.22
N ASP A 15 5.27 1.13 -21.10
CA ASP A 15 4.32 0.11 -20.69
C ASP A 15 5.02 -0.93 -19.81
N LYS A 16 4.42 -1.23 -18.65
CA LYS A 16 5.03 -2.13 -17.67
C LYS A 16 5.19 -3.57 -18.17
N LYS A 17 4.26 -4.03 -19.03
CA LYS A 17 4.24 -5.41 -19.56
C LYS A 17 5.09 -5.55 -20.82
N THR A 18 4.87 -4.66 -21.78
CA THR A 18 5.52 -4.76 -23.09
C THR A 18 6.90 -4.09 -23.16
N LYS A 19 7.25 -3.29 -22.15
CA LYS A 19 8.47 -2.46 -22.11
C LYS A 19 8.59 -1.47 -23.28
N GLN A 20 7.53 -1.26 -24.02
CA GLN A 20 7.48 -0.33 -25.15
C GLN A 20 7.13 1.08 -24.68
N LYS A 21 7.63 2.09 -25.39
CA LYS A 21 7.25 3.48 -25.17
C LYS A 21 5.76 3.65 -25.48
N LYS A 22 5.06 4.30 -24.57
CA LYS A 22 3.66 4.73 -24.76
C LYS A 22 3.48 6.16 -24.28
N LYS A 23 2.44 6.83 -24.78
CA LYS A 23 2.03 8.14 -24.28
C LYS A 23 0.93 7.98 -23.23
N SER A 24 1.06 8.68 -22.11
CA SER A 24 0.12 8.63 -20.99
C SER A 24 0.00 9.98 -20.32
N ILE A 25 -1.22 10.30 -19.88
CA ILE A 25 -1.52 11.46 -19.03
C ILE A 25 -1.90 11.02 -17.60
N GLU A 26 -1.46 9.83 -17.20
CA GLU A 26 -1.62 9.34 -15.85
C GLU A 26 -0.87 10.21 -14.83
N ALA A 27 -1.36 10.23 -13.60
CA ALA A 27 -0.80 11.06 -12.54
C ALA A 27 0.71 10.83 -12.29
N ASN A 28 1.20 9.59 -12.42
CA ASN A 28 2.61 9.25 -12.27
C ASN A 28 3.53 9.89 -13.34
N VAL A 29 2.98 10.19 -14.53
CA VAL A 29 3.71 10.85 -15.63
C VAL A 29 3.68 12.37 -15.47
N LEU A 30 2.55 12.91 -15.02
CA LEU A 30 2.34 14.35 -14.93
C LEU A 30 2.84 14.98 -13.62
N LYS A 31 2.69 14.29 -12.47
CA LYS A 31 3.07 14.82 -11.15
C LYS A 31 4.50 15.37 -11.04
N PRO A 32 5.53 14.75 -11.65
CA PRO A 32 6.89 15.29 -11.60
C PRO A 32 7.04 16.69 -12.22
N GLN A 33 6.16 17.02 -13.17
CA GLN A 33 6.18 18.27 -13.93
C GLN A 33 5.19 19.33 -13.42
N LYS A 34 4.52 19.07 -12.29
CA LYS A 34 3.44 19.95 -11.78
C LYS A 34 3.85 21.37 -11.45
N ASN A 35 5.13 21.60 -11.12
CA ASN A 35 5.64 22.92 -10.77
C ASN A 35 5.99 23.76 -12.01
N ASP A 36 6.25 23.10 -13.15
CA ASP A 36 6.67 23.74 -14.39
C ASP A 36 5.48 24.14 -15.25
N PHE A 37 4.35 23.45 -15.10
CA PHE A 37 3.16 23.65 -15.92
C PHE A 37 1.89 23.84 -15.06
N PRO A 38 1.35 25.07 -14.93
CA PRO A 38 0.18 25.34 -14.09
C PRO A 38 -1.10 24.56 -14.44
N ILE A 39 -1.20 24.07 -15.67
CA ILE A 39 -2.34 23.23 -16.10
C ILE A 39 -2.35 21.86 -15.45
N ILE A 40 -1.20 21.32 -15.06
CA ILE A 40 -1.09 19.94 -14.52
C ILE A 40 -1.85 19.79 -13.20
N PRO A 41 -1.68 20.65 -12.18
CA PRO A 41 -2.46 20.54 -10.94
C PRO A 41 -3.96 20.57 -11.20
N ILE A 42 -4.45 21.47 -12.04
CA ILE A 42 -5.89 21.60 -12.40
C ILE A 42 -6.38 20.32 -13.09
N PHE A 43 -5.59 19.79 -14.02
CA PHE A 43 -5.96 18.56 -14.72
C PHE A 43 -5.96 17.34 -13.82
N LEU A 44 -5.03 17.25 -12.87
CA LEU A 44 -5.00 16.17 -11.89
C LEU A 44 -6.21 16.20 -10.95
N GLU A 45 -6.60 17.39 -10.50
CA GLU A 45 -7.82 17.60 -9.70
C GLU A 45 -9.08 17.19 -10.49
N TYR A 46 -9.16 17.60 -11.76
CA TYR A 46 -10.24 17.16 -12.64
C TYR A 46 -10.27 15.63 -12.79
N GLN A 47 -9.11 14.98 -12.99
CA GLN A 47 -9.04 13.52 -13.11
C GLN A 47 -9.51 12.82 -11.83
N GLU A 48 -9.16 13.35 -10.67
CA GLU A 48 -9.58 12.82 -9.37
C GLU A 48 -11.11 12.93 -9.21
N ALA A 49 -11.67 14.11 -9.47
CA ALA A 49 -13.12 14.32 -9.43
C ALA A 49 -13.86 13.44 -10.45
N ALA A 50 -13.37 13.36 -11.70
CA ALA A 50 -13.96 12.52 -12.73
C ALA A 50 -13.91 11.02 -12.36
N LYS A 51 -12.84 10.58 -11.71
CA LYS A 51 -12.72 9.21 -11.20
C LYS A 51 -13.74 8.93 -10.11
N VAL A 52 -13.95 9.86 -9.17
CA VAL A 52 -14.96 9.72 -8.12
C VAL A 52 -16.36 9.57 -8.75
N VAL A 53 -16.73 10.47 -9.65
CA VAL A 53 -18.04 10.44 -10.33
C VAL A 53 -18.23 9.16 -11.15
N SER A 54 -17.21 8.72 -11.88
CA SER A 54 -17.32 7.52 -12.72
C SER A 54 -17.35 6.22 -11.91
N THR A 55 -16.70 6.22 -10.73
CA THR A 55 -16.59 5.01 -9.89
C THR A 55 -17.74 4.91 -8.89
N TYR A 56 -18.13 6.03 -8.27
CA TYR A 56 -19.10 6.11 -7.16
C TYR A 56 -20.34 6.93 -7.49
N GLY A 57 -20.61 7.19 -8.79
CA GLY A 57 -21.73 7.99 -9.25
C GLY A 57 -23.03 7.20 -9.44
N GLN A 58 -23.68 7.42 -10.61
CA GLN A 58 -25.01 6.91 -10.93
C GLN A 58 -25.13 5.39 -10.81
N ASN A 59 -24.09 4.62 -11.14
CA ASN A 59 -24.06 3.16 -11.02
C ASN A 59 -24.35 2.64 -9.60
N TRP A 60 -23.97 3.41 -8.58
CA TRP A 60 -24.27 3.07 -7.18
C TRP A 60 -25.72 3.35 -6.82
N LEU A 61 -26.29 4.45 -7.33
CA LEU A 61 -27.71 4.77 -7.15
C LEU A 61 -28.59 3.74 -7.86
N ASP A 62 -28.22 3.35 -9.08
CA ASP A 62 -28.95 2.36 -9.87
C ASP A 62 -28.87 0.95 -9.24
N ALA A 63 -27.86 0.68 -8.43
CA ALA A 63 -27.70 -0.58 -7.71
C ALA A 63 -28.56 -0.70 -6.45
N ILE A 64 -29.24 0.37 -6.03
CA ILE A 64 -30.12 0.32 -4.87
C ILE A 64 -31.31 -0.58 -5.19
N ASN A 65 -31.47 -1.66 -4.43
CA ASN A 65 -32.57 -2.58 -4.58
C ASN A 65 -33.89 -1.90 -4.18
N PRO A 66 -34.88 -1.78 -5.08
CA PRO A 66 -36.11 -1.04 -4.78
C PRO A 66 -36.98 -1.67 -3.67
N LYS A 67 -36.79 -2.97 -3.37
CA LYS A 67 -37.52 -3.66 -2.31
C LYS A 67 -36.91 -3.45 -0.92
N THR A 68 -35.57 -3.38 -0.84
CA THR A 68 -34.85 -3.28 0.43
C THR A 68 -34.32 -1.88 0.72
N GLY A 69 -34.26 -1.00 -0.30
CA GLY A 69 -33.61 0.32 -0.20
C GLY A 69 -32.09 0.24 0.00
N ARG A 70 -31.48 -0.92 -0.27
CA ARG A 70 -30.06 -1.19 0.05
C ARG A 70 -29.29 -1.65 -1.17
N ILE A 71 -27.98 -1.46 -1.12
CA ILE A 71 -27.03 -2.00 -2.10
C ILE A 71 -26.55 -3.39 -1.62
N HIS A 72 -26.66 -4.38 -2.48
CA HIS A 72 -26.20 -5.74 -2.23
C HIS A 72 -24.97 -6.00 -3.12
N VAL A 73 -23.82 -6.22 -2.50
CA VAL A 73 -22.55 -6.42 -3.18
C VAL A 73 -22.13 -7.87 -3.05
N ASP A 74 -21.60 -8.45 -4.14
CA ASP A 74 -21.05 -9.79 -4.13
C ASP A 74 -19.66 -9.78 -3.47
N PHE A 75 -19.44 -10.71 -2.53
CA PHE A 75 -18.16 -10.95 -1.89
C PHE A 75 -17.61 -12.31 -2.32
N HIS A 76 -16.34 -12.31 -2.69
CA HIS A 76 -15.59 -13.51 -3.06
C HIS A 76 -14.56 -13.82 -1.98
N SER A 77 -14.71 -14.93 -1.26
CA SER A 77 -13.84 -15.31 -0.14
C SER A 77 -12.38 -15.51 -0.55
N ILE A 78 -12.15 -15.97 -1.79
CA ILE A 78 -10.82 -16.19 -2.37
C ILE A 78 -10.80 -15.48 -3.74
N GLY A 79 -10.87 -14.16 -3.73
CA GLY A 79 -11.01 -13.36 -4.95
C GLY A 79 -9.71 -12.77 -5.48
N THR A 80 -8.58 -13.02 -4.79
CA THR A 80 -7.25 -12.50 -5.16
C THR A 80 -6.19 -13.58 -5.05
N ASP A 81 -5.07 -13.43 -5.77
CA ASP A 81 -3.92 -14.35 -5.69
C ASP A 81 -3.33 -14.43 -4.28
N THR A 82 -3.57 -13.42 -3.44
CA THR A 82 -3.13 -13.36 -2.04
C THR A 82 -4.15 -13.94 -1.06
N ALA A 83 -5.21 -14.60 -1.56
CA ALA A 83 -6.32 -15.16 -0.77
C ALA A 83 -7.07 -14.11 0.09
N ARG A 84 -7.00 -12.83 -0.27
CA ARG A 84 -7.84 -11.79 0.35
C ARG A 84 -9.27 -11.88 -0.19
N VAL A 85 -10.24 -11.57 0.65
CA VAL A 85 -11.62 -11.35 0.22
C VAL A 85 -11.63 -10.17 -0.76
N SER A 86 -12.35 -10.30 -1.85
CA SER A 86 -12.64 -9.19 -2.77
C SER A 86 -14.13 -8.95 -2.85
N SER A 87 -14.51 -7.73 -3.20
CA SER A 87 -15.89 -7.39 -3.54
C SER A 87 -15.96 -6.88 -4.97
N GLY A 88 -17.04 -7.23 -5.65
CA GLY A 88 -17.25 -6.87 -7.05
C GLY A 88 -17.95 -7.98 -7.82
N GLY A 89 -18.05 -7.82 -9.14
CA GLY A 89 -18.82 -8.76 -9.95
C GLY A 89 -20.30 -8.40 -10.04
N GLY A 90 -21.13 -9.39 -10.39
CA GLY A 90 -22.55 -9.17 -10.64
C GLY A 90 -22.83 -8.13 -11.73
N VAL A 91 -24.06 -7.67 -11.80
CA VAL A 91 -24.52 -6.69 -12.82
C VAL A 91 -23.86 -5.34 -12.64
N TRP A 92 -23.70 -4.89 -11.39
CA TRP A 92 -23.25 -3.52 -11.04
C TRP A 92 -21.74 -3.39 -10.89
N LYS A 93 -21.01 -4.49 -10.72
CA LYS A 93 -19.52 -4.53 -10.55
C LYS A 93 -19.00 -3.59 -9.47
N LEU A 94 -19.75 -3.41 -8.38
CA LEU A 94 -19.39 -2.49 -7.31
C LEU A 94 -18.34 -3.09 -6.39
N ASN A 95 -17.30 -2.32 -6.10
CA ASN A 95 -16.26 -2.69 -5.12
C ASN A 95 -16.39 -1.83 -3.85
N ILE A 96 -17.09 -2.33 -2.84
CA ILE A 96 -17.33 -1.62 -1.58
C ILE A 96 -16.06 -1.51 -0.72
N GLN A 97 -15.07 -2.38 -0.93
CA GLN A 97 -13.81 -2.36 -0.17
C GLN A 97 -12.90 -1.19 -0.54
N ASN A 98 -13.13 -0.56 -1.70
CA ASN A 98 -12.33 0.57 -2.20
C ASN A 98 -13.04 1.92 -2.04
N LEU A 99 -14.06 2.01 -1.18
CA LEU A 99 -14.72 3.29 -0.90
C LEU A 99 -13.71 4.34 -0.42
N PRO A 100 -13.82 5.58 -0.91
CA PRO A 100 -13.04 6.69 -0.41
C PRO A 100 -13.12 6.81 1.12
N ASN A 101 -12.07 7.31 1.73
CA ASN A 101 -12.00 7.42 3.20
C ASN A 101 -12.40 8.82 3.70
N ASP A 102 -13.08 9.60 2.86
CA ASP A 102 -13.62 10.90 3.25
C ASP A 102 -14.95 10.74 4.01
N PRO A 103 -15.22 11.66 4.95
CA PRO A 103 -16.43 11.59 5.77
C PRO A 103 -17.74 11.68 4.98
N GLU A 104 -17.76 12.43 3.88
CA GLU A 104 -18.97 12.65 3.08
C GLU A 104 -19.39 11.36 2.36
N THR A 105 -18.45 10.69 1.68
CA THR A 105 -18.70 9.38 1.06
C THR A 105 -19.12 8.35 2.11
N ARG A 106 -18.45 8.29 3.25
CA ARG A 106 -18.77 7.34 4.32
C ARG A 106 -20.13 7.57 4.94
N ALA A 107 -20.60 8.82 5.06
CA ALA A 107 -21.90 9.17 5.59
C ALA A 107 -23.06 8.69 4.71
N CYS A 108 -22.83 8.41 3.43
CA CYS A 108 -23.85 7.83 2.54
C CYS A 108 -24.21 6.37 2.90
N PHE A 109 -23.38 5.69 3.69
CA PHE A 109 -23.58 4.29 4.07
C PHE A 109 -24.03 4.22 5.52
N THR A 110 -25.27 3.83 5.74
CA THR A 110 -25.88 3.78 7.07
C THR A 110 -26.33 2.37 7.43
N SER A 111 -26.42 2.08 8.73
CA SER A 111 -27.09 0.88 9.23
C SER A 111 -28.61 1.00 9.09
N GLU A 112 -29.32 -0.10 9.24
CA GLU A 112 -30.79 -0.08 9.41
C GLU A 112 -31.18 0.61 10.73
N GLU A 113 -32.40 1.11 10.76
CA GLU A 113 -32.95 1.67 11.98
C GLU A 113 -32.89 0.65 13.13
N GLY A 114 -32.45 1.09 14.30
CA GLY A 114 -32.23 0.21 15.45
C GLY A 114 -30.91 -0.56 15.45
N ASN A 115 -30.12 -0.50 14.38
CA ASN A 115 -28.80 -1.12 14.29
C ASN A 115 -27.69 -0.07 14.25
N ALA A 116 -26.47 -0.50 14.59
CA ALA A 116 -25.26 0.33 14.51
C ALA A 116 -24.15 -0.39 13.72
N TRP A 117 -23.30 0.38 13.07
CA TRP A 117 -22.07 -0.15 12.50
C TRP A 117 -21.03 -0.39 13.60
N LEU A 118 -20.48 -1.59 13.62
CA LEU A 118 -19.29 -1.89 14.39
C LEU A 118 -18.09 -1.95 13.41
N SER A 119 -17.11 -1.06 13.62
CA SER A 119 -15.85 -1.09 12.88
C SER A 119 -14.75 -1.55 13.83
N ALA A 120 -14.08 -2.65 13.46
CA ALA A 120 -12.94 -3.18 14.20
C ALA A 120 -11.81 -3.46 13.22
N ASP A 121 -10.61 -2.98 13.53
CA ASP A 121 -9.41 -3.16 12.73
C ASP A 121 -8.26 -3.65 13.60
N TYR A 122 -7.46 -4.58 13.08
CA TYR A 122 -6.28 -5.07 13.78
C TYR A 122 -5.15 -4.05 13.67
N GLN A 123 -4.65 -3.59 14.78
CA GLN A 123 -3.50 -2.70 14.79
C GLN A 123 -2.25 -3.39 14.21
N SER A 124 -1.70 -2.82 13.12
CA SER A 124 -0.46 -3.29 12.47
C SER A 124 -0.48 -4.78 12.14
N GLN A 125 -1.60 -5.32 11.65
CA GLN A 125 -1.77 -6.76 11.40
C GLN A 125 -0.63 -7.35 10.56
N GLU A 126 -0.31 -6.72 9.43
CA GLU A 126 0.73 -7.21 8.52
C GLU A 126 2.11 -7.24 9.19
N SER A 127 2.46 -6.21 9.93
CA SER A 127 3.74 -6.14 10.65
C SER A 127 3.81 -7.19 11.79
N ARG A 128 2.69 -7.49 12.45
CA ARG A 128 2.62 -8.57 13.45
C ARG A 128 2.82 -9.96 12.82
N ILE A 129 2.25 -10.18 11.63
CA ILE A 129 2.47 -11.41 10.87
C ILE A 129 3.94 -11.52 10.47
N ILE A 130 4.53 -10.45 9.92
CA ILE A 130 5.95 -10.43 9.58
C ILE A 130 6.83 -10.70 10.80
N ALA A 131 6.58 -10.08 11.95
CA ALA A 131 7.30 -10.36 13.19
C ALA A 131 7.22 -11.84 13.56
N SER A 132 6.02 -12.42 13.47
CA SER A 132 5.78 -13.83 13.80
C SER A 132 6.50 -14.79 12.87
N VAL A 133 6.45 -14.59 11.54
CA VAL A 133 7.06 -15.52 10.56
C VAL A 133 8.56 -15.33 10.45
N SER A 134 9.07 -14.11 10.57
CA SER A 134 10.50 -13.81 10.52
C SER A 134 11.23 -14.13 11.83
N LYS A 135 10.49 -14.27 12.93
CA LYS A 135 11.05 -14.40 14.29
C LYS A 135 12.03 -13.27 14.62
N ASP A 136 11.71 -12.05 14.16
CA ASP A 136 12.54 -10.89 14.48
C ASP A 136 12.29 -10.44 15.92
N GLU A 137 13.32 -10.55 16.74
CA GLU A 137 13.23 -10.32 18.20
C GLU A 137 12.81 -8.89 18.54
N LYS A 138 13.31 -7.88 17.79
CA LYS A 138 12.98 -6.48 18.05
C LYS A 138 11.53 -6.15 17.73
N MET A 139 11.00 -6.73 16.63
CA MET A 139 9.59 -6.57 16.30
C MET A 139 8.69 -7.30 17.30
N ILE A 140 9.07 -8.51 17.71
CA ILE A 140 8.31 -9.27 18.71
C ILE A 140 8.29 -8.50 20.04
N ASP A 141 9.45 -8.06 20.52
CA ASP A 141 9.56 -7.28 21.75
C ASP A 141 8.71 -6.00 21.72
N LEU A 142 8.73 -5.28 20.59
CA LEU A 142 7.87 -4.10 20.40
C LEU A 142 6.38 -4.39 20.59
N PHE A 143 5.92 -5.53 20.10
CA PHE A 143 4.49 -5.90 20.14
C PHE A 143 4.08 -6.55 21.46
N GLU A 144 4.98 -7.23 22.14
CA GLU A 144 4.70 -7.92 23.41
C GLU A 144 4.94 -7.04 24.63
N HIS A 145 6.01 -6.24 24.62
CA HIS A 145 6.45 -5.46 25.77
C HIS A 145 6.53 -3.95 25.53
N GLY A 146 6.50 -3.53 24.25
CA GLY A 146 6.65 -2.12 23.87
C GLY A 146 5.32 -1.43 23.55
N CYS A 147 5.44 -0.24 22.94
CA CYS A 147 4.29 0.59 22.57
C CYS A 147 3.50 0.10 21.35
N GLY A 148 3.98 -0.91 20.63
CA GLY A 148 3.36 -1.45 19.43
C GLY A 148 3.43 -0.56 18.19
N ASP A 149 4.12 0.60 18.25
CA ASP A 149 4.27 1.52 17.10
C ASP A 149 5.44 1.11 16.20
N VAL A 150 5.19 0.16 15.32
CA VAL A 150 6.20 -0.38 14.40
C VAL A 150 6.78 0.70 13.47
N HIS A 151 5.98 1.67 13.02
CA HIS A 151 6.47 2.73 12.14
C HIS A 151 7.47 3.65 12.85
N SER A 152 7.30 3.88 14.16
CA SER A 152 8.29 4.59 14.97
C SER A 152 9.58 3.77 15.16
N LEU A 153 9.47 2.47 15.39
CA LEU A 153 10.63 1.59 15.46
C LEU A 153 11.39 1.54 14.12
N VAL A 154 10.68 1.41 13.01
CA VAL A 154 11.29 1.44 11.67
C VAL A 154 11.98 2.78 11.41
N ALA A 155 11.34 3.90 11.76
CA ALA A 155 11.98 5.22 11.64
C ALA A 155 13.28 5.31 12.45
N TYR A 156 13.26 4.83 13.67
CA TYR A 156 14.44 4.79 14.55
C TYR A 156 15.58 3.96 13.96
N MET A 157 15.28 2.82 13.36
CA MET A 157 16.30 1.95 12.74
C MET A 157 16.80 2.49 11.40
N SER A 158 15.91 2.99 10.55
CA SER A 158 16.24 3.40 9.18
C SER A 158 16.93 4.77 9.09
N TYR A 159 16.73 5.64 10.10
CA TYR A 159 17.23 7.02 10.10
C TYR A 159 18.12 7.33 11.31
N PRO A 160 19.23 6.61 11.54
CA PRO A 160 20.06 6.78 12.72
C PRO A 160 20.72 8.16 12.85
N ASN A 161 20.92 8.85 11.71
CA ASN A 161 21.51 10.18 11.67
C ASN A 161 20.48 11.30 11.92
N MET A 162 19.18 10.99 11.84
CA MET A 162 18.08 11.96 11.99
C MET A 162 17.34 11.83 13.31
N ILE A 163 17.34 10.62 13.87
CA ILE A 163 16.68 10.33 15.16
C ILE A 163 17.75 9.91 16.16
N PRO A 164 18.03 10.71 17.20
CA PRO A 164 19.01 10.40 18.22
C PRO A 164 18.76 9.07 18.91
N ARG A 165 19.84 8.36 19.26
CA ARG A 165 19.75 7.01 19.82
C ARG A 165 19.21 6.94 21.26
N ASP A 166 19.13 8.06 21.94
CA ASP A 166 18.51 8.22 23.26
C ASP A 166 17.00 8.53 23.19
N THR A 167 16.46 8.70 21.96
CA THR A 167 15.01 8.93 21.75
C THR A 167 14.22 7.67 22.05
N LYS A 168 13.20 7.78 22.90
CA LYS A 168 12.26 6.67 23.13
C LYS A 168 11.34 6.47 21.91
N ILE A 169 11.06 5.22 21.58
CA ILE A 169 10.20 4.88 20.43
C ILE A 169 8.81 5.54 20.52
N GLU A 170 8.27 5.66 21.74
CA GLU A 170 6.97 6.27 22.03
C GLU A 170 6.92 7.76 21.65
N ASP A 171 8.05 8.46 21.76
CA ASP A 171 8.15 9.90 21.51
C ASP A 171 8.33 10.22 20.02
N ILE A 172 8.75 9.26 19.19
CA ILE A 172 9.05 9.47 17.78
C ILE A 172 7.82 9.96 17.01
N LYS A 173 6.65 9.44 17.31
CA LYS A 173 5.39 9.86 16.68
C LYS A 173 5.15 11.36 16.86
N LYS A 174 5.53 11.93 17.99
CA LYS A 174 5.35 13.35 18.34
C LYS A 174 6.51 14.21 17.83
N LEU A 175 7.74 13.77 18.07
CA LEU A 175 8.94 14.59 17.83
C LEU A 175 9.45 14.48 16.38
N TYR A 176 9.26 13.32 15.74
CA TYR A 176 9.83 12.99 14.43
C TYR A 176 8.75 12.50 13.44
N HIS A 177 7.58 13.14 13.45
CA HIS A 177 6.41 12.72 12.68
C HIS A 177 6.71 12.53 11.18
N SER A 178 7.45 13.43 10.56
CA SER A 178 7.80 13.36 9.13
C SER A 178 8.63 12.12 8.79
N TRP A 179 9.60 11.79 9.62
CA TRP A 179 10.45 10.60 9.46
C TRP A 179 9.65 9.31 9.68
N ARG A 180 8.75 9.32 10.66
CA ARG A 180 7.83 8.22 10.88
C ARG A 180 6.89 7.97 9.68
N GLN A 181 6.42 9.02 9.00
CA GLN A 181 5.60 8.86 7.79
C GLN A 181 6.40 8.30 6.61
N LYS A 182 7.64 8.74 6.42
CA LYS A 182 8.56 8.14 5.44
C LYS A 182 8.84 6.67 5.76
N ALA A 183 9.12 6.36 7.02
CA ALA A 183 9.38 4.99 7.47
C ALA A 183 8.21 4.03 7.19
N LYS A 184 6.98 4.52 7.25
CA LYS A 184 5.79 3.73 6.87
C LYS A 184 5.81 3.27 5.41
N SER A 185 6.18 4.16 4.48
CA SER A 185 6.32 3.82 3.05
C SER A 185 7.42 2.78 2.84
N ILE A 186 8.56 2.95 3.53
CA ILE A 186 9.71 2.04 3.47
C ILE A 186 9.36 0.65 4.00
N GLU A 187 8.74 0.58 5.17
CA GLU A 187 8.30 -0.68 5.78
C GLU A 187 7.39 -1.47 4.84
N PHE A 188 6.37 -0.82 4.27
CA PHE A 188 5.50 -1.46 3.31
C PHE A 188 6.27 -1.94 2.08
N ALA A 189 7.15 -1.10 1.50
CA ALA A 189 7.94 -1.50 0.34
C ALA A 189 8.75 -2.77 0.62
N ILE A 190 9.46 -2.82 1.75
CA ILE A 190 10.31 -3.94 2.13
C ILE A 190 9.50 -5.19 2.49
N ASN A 191 8.39 -5.05 3.23
CA ASN A 191 7.53 -6.17 3.61
C ASN A 191 6.93 -6.87 2.38
N TYR A 192 6.71 -6.13 1.29
CA TYR A 192 6.25 -6.68 0.01
C TYR A 192 7.40 -7.10 -0.93
N GLY A 193 8.63 -7.24 -0.41
CA GLY A 193 9.79 -7.73 -1.16
C GLY A 193 10.47 -6.69 -2.04
N GLY A 194 10.13 -5.40 -1.88
CA GLY A 194 10.81 -4.29 -2.55
C GLY A 194 12.23 -4.10 -2.04
N ASP A 195 13.09 -3.63 -2.92
CA ASP A 195 14.49 -3.26 -2.66
C ASP A 195 14.66 -1.74 -2.55
N TYR A 196 15.91 -1.29 -2.45
CA TYR A 196 16.25 0.14 -2.42
C TYR A 196 15.82 0.89 -3.68
N ASN A 197 15.74 0.23 -4.87
CA ASN A 197 15.23 0.88 -6.08
C ASN A 197 13.72 1.14 -5.97
N THR A 198 13.00 0.23 -5.31
CA THR A 198 11.58 0.42 -5.03
C THR A 198 11.35 1.60 -4.09
N ILE A 199 12.17 1.73 -3.03
CA ILE A 199 12.14 2.85 -2.10
C ILE A 199 12.44 4.16 -2.83
N SER A 200 13.56 4.23 -3.57
CA SER A 200 13.94 5.41 -4.36
C SER A 200 12.82 5.90 -5.25
N LYS A 201 12.15 4.97 -5.96
CA LYS A 201 11.07 5.29 -6.88
C LYS A 201 9.79 5.76 -6.18
N ASN A 202 9.43 5.13 -5.05
CA ASN A 202 8.20 5.45 -4.32
C ASN A 202 8.28 6.79 -3.60
N ASP A 203 9.43 7.07 -2.98
CA ASP A 203 9.64 8.26 -2.15
C ASP A 203 10.34 9.40 -2.90
N GLY A 204 10.80 9.16 -4.16
CA GLY A 204 11.45 10.17 -4.99
C GLY A 204 12.80 10.63 -4.45
N ILE A 205 13.55 9.74 -3.77
CA ILE A 205 14.86 10.01 -3.19
C ILE A 205 15.98 9.38 -4.05
N PRO A 206 17.23 9.89 -3.96
CA PRO A 206 18.37 9.31 -4.64
C PRO A 206 18.56 7.82 -4.30
N VAL A 207 19.06 7.03 -5.25
CA VAL A 207 19.26 5.58 -5.08
C VAL A 207 20.25 5.29 -3.96
N GLU A 208 21.27 6.11 -3.81
CA GLU A 208 22.31 6.00 -2.77
C GLU A 208 21.69 6.19 -1.37
N GLU A 209 20.84 7.19 -1.20
CA GLU A 209 20.09 7.44 0.04
C GLU A 209 19.12 6.29 0.34
N ALA A 210 18.39 5.83 -0.67
CA ALA A 210 17.48 4.70 -0.54
C ALA A 210 18.20 3.42 -0.13
N LYS A 211 19.43 3.21 -0.63
CA LYS A 211 20.27 2.07 -0.28
C LYS A 211 20.72 2.13 1.18
N GLU A 212 21.19 3.29 1.65
CA GLU A 212 21.56 3.48 3.05
C GLU A 212 20.38 3.17 3.99
N ILE A 213 19.19 3.67 3.67
CA ILE A 213 17.97 3.42 4.44
C ILE A 213 17.61 1.93 4.45
N TYR A 214 17.69 1.27 3.29
CA TYR A 214 17.43 -0.15 3.15
C TYR A 214 18.42 -1.00 3.96
N ASP A 215 19.71 -0.69 3.86
CA ASP A 215 20.77 -1.38 4.60
C ASP A 215 20.58 -1.21 6.12
N ASN A 216 20.31 0.01 6.60
CA ASN A 216 20.00 0.29 8.00
C ASN A 216 18.77 -0.50 8.48
N PHE A 217 17.72 -0.60 7.65
CA PHE A 217 16.55 -1.43 7.97
C PHE A 217 16.93 -2.90 8.11
N MET A 218 17.66 -3.46 7.15
CA MET A 218 18.05 -4.87 7.14
C MET A 218 19.00 -5.25 8.29
N GLU A 219 19.87 -4.33 8.71
CA GLU A 219 20.70 -4.46 9.92
C GLU A 219 19.86 -4.33 11.19
N GLY A 220 18.88 -3.45 11.17
CA GLY A 220 17.94 -3.24 12.27
C GLY A 220 17.07 -4.45 12.55
N PHE A 221 16.65 -5.16 11.48
CA PHE A 221 15.72 -6.28 11.54
C PHE A 221 16.29 -7.55 10.87
N PRO A 222 17.30 -8.18 11.47
CA PRO A 222 17.98 -9.33 10.87
C PRO A 222 17.08 -10.55 10.70
N GLY A 223 16.01 -10.67 11.47
CA GLY A 223 15.00 -11.71 11.31
C GLY A 223 14.25 -11.59 9.99
N ILE A 224 13.86 -10.37 9.60
CA ILE A 224 13.18 -10.11 8.32
C ILE A 224 14.09 -10.49 7.16
N LYS A 225 15.37 -10.08 7.21
CA LYS A 225 16.35 -10.43 6.18
C LYS A 225 16.46 -11.94 6.00
N ARG A 226 16.67 -12.69 7.10
CA ARG A 226 16.75 -14.16 7.07
C ARG A 226 15.49 -14.79 6.46
N TYR A 227 14.30 -14.27 6.81
CA TYR A 227 13.04 -14.77 6.28
C TYR A 227 12.90 -14.51 4.77
N GLN A 228 13.27 -13.33 4.29
CA GLN A 228 13.25 -13.02 2.86
C GLN A 228 14.23 -13.91 2.07
N ASP A 229 15.43 -14.13 2.59
CA ASP A 229 16.42 -15.02 1.98
C ASP A 229 15.90 -16.45 1.95
N TYR A 230 15.28 -16.93 3.03
CA TYR A 230 14.61 -18.24 3.05
C TYR A 230 13.52 -18.34 1.97
N CYS A 231 12.66 -17.35 1.83
CA CYS A 231 11.63 -17.34 0.80
C CYS A 231 12.21 -17.39 -0.62
N ARG A 232 13.28 -16.60 -0.91
CA ARG A 232 13.97 -16.64 -2.20
C ARG A 232 14.55 -18.02 -2.49
N MET A 233 15.24 -18.63 -1.51
CA MET A 233 15.81 -19.95 -1.66
C MET A 233 14.74 -21.04 -1.85
N ALA A 234 13.61 -20.94 -1.14
CA ALA A 234 12.51 -21.88 -1.30
C ALA A 234 11.89 -21.80 -2.71
N VAL A 235 11.69 -20.58 -3.23
CA VAL A 235 11.20 -20.40 -4.62
C VAL A 235 12.18 -20.99 -5.64
N MET A 236 13.47 -20.70 -5.50
CA MET A 236 14.49 -21.23 -6.44
C MET A 236 14.61 -22.75 -6.39
N ARG A 237 14.39 -23.36 -5.24
CA ARG A 237 14.48 -24.81 -5.06
C ARG A 237 13.20 -25.55 -5.46
N ASP A 238 12.05 -25.04 -5.01
CA ASP A 238 10.77 -25.77 -5.04
C ASP A 238 9.77 -25.14 -6.05
N GLY A 239 10.02 -23.92 -6.55
CA GLY A 239 9.11 -23.18 -7.42
C GLY A 239 7.89 -22.60 -6.69
N TYR A 240 7.83 -22.69 -5.36
CA TYR A 240 6.73 -22.15 -4.55
C TYR A 240 7.19 -21.77 -3.15
N ILE A 241 6.36 -20.97 -2.48
CA ILE A 241 6.45 -20.70 -1.03
C ILE A 241 5.24 -21.36 -0.35
N LEU A 242 5.50 -22.07 0.74
CA LEU A 242 4.45 -22.61 1.59
C LEU A 242 3.86 -21.49 2.46
N LEU A 243 2.66 -21.03 2.11
CA LEU A 243 1.98 -19.93 2.82
C LEU A 243 1.37 -20.37 4.14
N ASN A 244 0.86 -21.59 4.20
CA ASN A 244 0.26 -22.15 5.40
C ASN A 244 0.63 -23.64 5.52
N PRO A 245 1.49 -24.00 6.48
CA PRO A 245 1.93 -25.38 6.65
C PRO A 245 0.81 -26.33 7.12
N LEU A 246 -0.23 -25.82 7.80
CA LEU A 246 -1.34 -26.65 8.29
C LEU A 246 -2.29 -27.07 7.16
N THR A 247 -2.53 -26.15 6.20
CA THR A 247 -3.43 -26.42 5.06
C THR A 247 -2.69 -26.84 3.80
N GLY A 248 -1.35 -26.72 3.78
CA GLY A 248 -0.55 -27.00 2.59
C GLY A 248 -0.70 -25.92 1.49
N HIS A 249 -1.31 -24.76 1.80
CA HIS A 249 -1.50 -23.68 0.83
C HIS A 249 -0.15 -23.13 0.35
N ARG A 250 0.03 -23.06 -0.98
CA ARG A 250 1.28 -22.67 -1.65
C ARG A 250 1.05 -21.49 -2.58
N ALA A 251 2.00 -20.57 -2.62
CA ALA A 251 2.11 -19.58 -3.70
C ALA A 251 3.16 -20.07 -4.70
N HIS A 252 2.73 -20.38 -5.91
CA HIS A 252 3.62 -20.76 -7.01
C HIS A 252 4.14 -19.52 -7.72
N ILE A 253 5.43 -19.51 -8.03
CA ILE A 253 6.11 -18.42 -8.73
C ILE A 253 6.70 -19.01 -10.01
N TYR A 254 6.13 -18.61 -11.15
CA TYR A 254 6.44 -19.21 -12.44
C TYR A 254 7.57 -18.52 -13.21
N ASP A 255 7.96 -17.29 -12.81
CA ASP A 255 8.95 -16.44 -13.50
C ASP A 255 9.99 -15.89 -12.52
N ALA A 256 10.55 -16.74 -11.66
CA ALA A 256 11.56 -16.35 -10.69
C ALA A 256 12.97 -16.42 -11.26
#